data_e830d2e403ec8b904ff95511e6c29227
#
_entry.id   e830d2e403ec8b904ff95511e6c29227
#
_cell.length_a   1.000
_cell.length_b   1.000
_cell.length_c   1.000
_cell.angle_alpha   90.00
_cell.angle_beta   90.00
_cell.angle_gamma   90.00
#
_symmetry.space_group_name_H-M   'P 1'
#
loop_
_entity.id
_entity.type
_entity.pdbx_description
1 polymer ?
#
loop_
_entity_poly.entity_id
_entity_poly.type
_entity_poly.pdbx_seq_one_letter_code
_entity_poly.pdbx_strand_id
1 'polypeptide(L)'
;MELIYDAMDTLLPFAWMEYTFMKNALLATLFMTPLFGLLSTMVVSSRMAFFSDSLGHGAFTGIAIGALVGMFSPLTSLLIFSVAFALLITWIKHRTAASADTVIGVFSSTAIAVGLMIMSHGGGFSKFSPLLIGDILSITPADLAGLVVVDALVLIGWVLIFNRLLL
;
A
#
# COMPACT_ATOMS: atom_id res chain seq x y z
N MET A 1 -20.72 -13.09 1.51
CA MET A 1 -19.46 -13.77 1.16
C MET A 1 -19.70 -15.19 0.65
N GLU A 2 -20.57 -15.98 1.28
CA GLU A 2 -20.89 -17.36 0.84
C GLU A 2 -21.33 -17.43 -0.64
N LEU A 3 -22.25 -16.57 -1.05
CA LEU A 3 -22.73 -16.54 -2.44
C LEU A 3 -21.61 -16.27 -3.47
N ILE A 4 -20.61 -15.46 -3.08
CA ILE A 4 -19.43 -15.19 -3.93
C ILE A 4 -18.55 -16.44 -4.00
N TYR A 5 -18.34 -17.13 -2.87
CA TYR A 5 -17.54 -18.35 -2.85
C TYR A 5 -18.20 -19.50 -3.65
N ASP A 6 -19.51 -19.65 -3.54
CA ASP A 6 -20.27 -20.64 -4.33
C ASP A 6 -20.18 -20.34 -5.84
N ALA A 7 -20.26 -19.07 -6.21
CA ALA A 7 -20.06 -18.67 -7.60
C ALA A 7 -18.63 -18.98 -8.09
N MET A 8 -17.62 -18.75 -7.23
CA MET A 8 -16.23 -19.06 -7.56
C MET A 8 -16.01 -20.56 -7.73
N ASP A 9 -16.59 -21.39 -6.88
CA ASP A 9 -16.50 -22.85 -6.98
C ASP A 9 -17.14 -23.38 -8.26
N THR A 10 -18.22 -22.73 -8.72
CA THR A 10 -18.90 -23.10 -9.97
C THR A 10 -18.13 -22.65 -11.20
N LEU A 11 -17.53 -21.44 -11.17
CA LEU A 11 -16.83 -20.84 -12.32
C LEU A 11 -15.40 -21.35 -12.48
N LEU A 12 -14.74 -21.71 -11.37
CA LEU A 12 -13.33 -22.06 -11.31
C LEU A 12 -13.15 -23.41 -10.58
N PRO A 13 -13.50 -24.54 -11.19
CA PRO A 13 -13.44 -25.86 -10.56
C PRO A 13 -12.00 -26.39 -10.46
N PHE A 14 -11.12 -25.64 -9.83
CA PHE A 14 -9.73 -26.05 -9.60
C PHE A 14 -9.54 -26.52 -8.16
N ALA A 15 -8.75 -27.57 -7.95
CA ALA A 15 -8.49 -28.15 -6.63
C ALA A 15 -7.97 -27.14 -5.59
N TRP A 16 -7.23 -26.10 -6.01
CA TRP A 16 -6.73 -25.07 -5.10
C TRP A 16 -7.81 -24.08 -4.64
N MET A 17 -8.97 -24.02 -5.33
CA MET A 17 -10.11 -23.20 -4.93
C MET A 17 -10.90 -23.76 -3.75
N GLU A 18 -10.67 -25.01 -3.34
CA GLU A 18 -11.29 -25.59 -2.15
C GLU A 18 -10.89 -24.83 -0.85
N TYR A 19 -9.74 -24.13 -0.89
CA TYR A 19 -9.23 -23.38 0.27
C TYR A 19 -9.75 -21.96 0.33
N THR A 20 -10.41 -21.60 1.43
CA THR A 20 -10.99 -20.25 1.65
C THR A 20 -9.94 -19.13 1.54
N PHE A 21 -8.71 -19.35 2.03
CA PHE A 21 -7.65 -18.35 1.92
C PHE A 21 -7.26 -18.06 0.46
N MET A 22 -7.32 -19.06 -0.40
CA MET A 22 -7.03 -18.91 -1.82
C MET A 22 -8.11 -18.10 -2.54
N LYS A 23 -9.39 -18.31 -2.18
CA LYS A 23 -10.51 -17.49 -2.67
C LYS A 23 -10.35 -16.04 -2.25
N ASN A 24 -9.99 -15.81 -0.99
CA ASN A 24 -9.73 -14.45 -0.48
C ASN A 24 -8.57 -13.78 -1.22
N ALA A 25 -7.47 -14.50 -1.44
CA ALA A 25 -6.32 -14.00 -2.17
C ALA A 25 -6.65 -13.61 -3.61
N LEU A 26 -7.44 -14.48 -4.29
CA LEU A 26 -7.89 -14.20 -5.66
C LEU A 26 -8.82 -12.99 -5.72
N LEU A 27 -9.78 -12.87 -4.81
CA LEU A 27 -10.68 -11.71 -4.73
C LEU A 27 -9.91 -10.43 -4.46
N ALA A 28 -8.98 -10.44 -3.49
CA ALA A 28 -8.14 -9.29 -3.21
C ALA A 28 -7.36 -8.84 -4.44
N THR A 29 -6.73 -9.77 -5.13
CA THR A 29 -5.99 -9.49 -6.36
C THR A 29 -6.88 -8.91 -7.44
N LEU A 30 -8.09 -9.48 -7.63
CA LEU A 30 -9.04 -9.02 -8.62
C LEU A 30 -9.52 -7.59 -8.38
N PHE A 31 -9.75 -7.20 -7.12
CA PHE A 31 -10.14 -5.84 -6.76
C PHE A 31 -8.97 -4.85 -6.89
N MET A 32 -7.78 -5.21 -6.39
CA MET A 32 -6.62 -4.32 -6.41
C MET A 32 -6.06 -4.07 -7.83
N THR A 33 -6.14 -5.05 -8.73
CA THR A 33 -5.52 -4.95 -10.06
C THR A 33 -6.03 -3.78 -10.89
N PRO A 34 -7.35 -3.56 -11.06
CA PRO A 34 -7.84 -2.42 -11.83
C PRO A 34 -7.51 -1.08 -11.16
N LEU A 35 -7.55 -1.01 -9.83
CA LEU A 35 -7.18 0.18 -9.08
C LEU A 35 -5.72 0.56 -9.33
N PHE A 36 -4.79 -0.38 -9.17
CA PHE A 36 -3.37 -0.14 -9.44
C PHE A 36 -3.10 0.15 -10.90
N GLY A 37 -3.84 -0.46 -11.83
CA GLY A 37 -3.78 -0.13 -13.26
C GLY A 37 -4.10 1.34 -13.53
N LEU A 38 -5.16 1.87 -12.93
CA LEU A 38 -5.54 3.27 -13.05
C LEU A 38 -4.52 4.22 -12.39
N LEU A 39 -4.10 3.92 -11.17
CA LEU A 39 -3.14 4.74 -10.44
C LEU A 39 -1.76 4.74 -11.11
N SER A 40 -1.33 3.62 -11.69
CA SER A 40 -0.04 3.50 -12.36
C SER A 40 0.08 4.44 -13.56
N THR A 41 -0.99 4.61 -14.33
CA THR A 41 -1.01 5.55 -15.47
C THR A 41 -0.75 6.98 -15.02
N MET A 42 -1.34 7.39 -13.90
CA MET A 42 -1.13 8.72 -13.32
C MET A 42 0.29 8.91 -12.79
N VAL A 43 0.80 7.93 -12.06
CA VAL A 43 2.16 7.95 -11.48
C VAL A 43 3.21 8.06 -12.59
N VAL A 44 3.08 7.25 -13.66
CA VAL A 44 3.99 7.27 -14.80
C VAL A 44 3.88 8.60 -15.57
N SER A 45 2.67 9.09 -15.82
CA SER A 45 2.46 10.38 -16.50
C SER A 45 3.05 11.55 -15.71
N SER A 46 3.05 11.45 -14.39
CA SER A 46 3.65 12.45 -13.48
C SER A 46 5.19 12.33 -13.38
N ARG A 47 5.80 11.40 -14.09
CA ARG A 47 7.24 11.08 -14.01
C ARG A 47 7.71 10.77 -12.58
N MET A 48 6.90 10.01 -11.85
CA MET A 48 7.12 9.60 -10.46
C MET A 48 7.07 8.07 -10.34
N ALA A 49 7.72 7.35 -11.25
CA ALA A 49 7.62 5.89 -11.35
C ALA A 49 8.00 5.15 -10.05
N PHE A 50 8.99 5.66 -9.32
CA PHE A 50 9.45 5.08 -8.05
C PHE A 50 8.61 5.49 -6.82
N PHE A 51 7.59 6.34 -6.99
CA PHE A 51 6.83 6.87 -5.86
C PHE A 51 6.09 5.78 -5.07
N SER A 52 5.41 4.88 -5.76
CA SER A 52 4.64 3.80 -5.13
C SER A 52 5.53 2.83 -4.37
N ASP A 53 6.67 2.44 -4.97
CA ASP A 53 7.67 1.58 -4.33
C ASP A 53 8.25 2.24 -3.07
N SER A 54 8.64 3.50 -3.20
CA SER A 54 9.18 4.30 -2.10
C SER A 54 8.19 4.47 -0.95
N LEU A 55 6.90 4.64 -1.29
CA LEU A 55 5.85 4.77 -0.30
C LEU A 55 5.65 3.45 0.47
N GLY A 56 5.67 2.32 -0.23
CA GLY A 56 5.58 1.00 0.38
C GLY A 56 6.73 0.73 1.36
N HIS A 57 7.95 0.97 0.94
CA HIS A 57 9.12 0.81 1.80
C HIS A 57 9.18 1.86 2.93
N GLY A 58 8.81 3.11 2.65
CA GLY A 58 8.72 4.15 3.67
C GLY A 58 7.66 3.88 4.73
N ALA A 59 6.57 3.25 4.35
CA ALA A 59 5.49 2.87 5.26
C ALA A 59 5.97 1.94 6.39
N PHE A 60 6.94 1.06 6.12
CA PHE A 60 7.60 0.25 7.12
C PHE A 60 8.27 1.10 8.21
N THR A 61 8.89 2.21 7.81
CA THR A 61 9.48 3.17 8.77
C THR A 61 8.41 3.78 9.66
N GLY A 62 7.23 4.06 9.11
CA GLY A 62 6.09 4.51 9.89
C GLY A 62 5.67 3.50 10.95
N ILE A 63 5.62 2.21 10.61
CA ILE A 63 5.34 1.13 11.55
C ILE A 63 6.44 1.05 12.62
N ALA A 64 7.71 1.17 12.23
CA ALA A 64 8.85 1.16 13.14
C ALA A 64 8.77 2.28 14.18
N ILE A 65 8.48 3.50 13.72
CA ILE A 65 8.29 4.67 14.59
C ILE A 65 7.08 4.47 15.52
N GLY A 66 5.95 4.02 14.96
CA GLY A 66 4.75 3.75 15.75
C GLY A 66 4.96 2.70 16.84
N ALA A 67 5.70 1.64 16.53
CA ALA A 67 6.07 0.61 17.49
C ALA A 67 6.98 1.15 18.61
N LEU A 68 7.89 2.05 18.29
CA LEU A 68 8.77 2.70 19.25
C LEU A 68 7.97 3.61 20.21
N VAL A 69 7.03 4.38 19.67
CA VAL A 69 6.21 5.30 20.46
C VAL A 69 5.14 4.57 21.28
N GLY A 70 4.71 3.39 20.83
CA GLY A 70 3.73 2.55 21.52
C GLY A 70 2.31 3.12 21.59
N MET A 71 2.01 4.19 20.85
CA MET A 71 0.73 4.91 20.94
C MET A 71 -0.27 4.53 19.84
N PHE A 72 0.20 3.95 18.72
CA PHE A 72 -0.63 3.73 17.55
C PHE A 72 -0.63 2.27 17.10
N SER A 73 -1.73 1.84 16.49
CA SER A 73 -1.75 0.57 15.76
C SER A 73 -0.78 0.63 14.57
N PRO A 74 -0.21 -0.51 14.12
CA PRO A 74 0.70 -0.54 12.96
C PRO A 74 0.10 0.11 11.72
N LEU A 75 -1.19 -0.14 11.46
CA LEU A 75 -1.92 0.42 10.30
C LEU A 75 -2.04 1.95 10.40
N THR A 76 -2.38 2.47 11.57
CA THR A 76 -2.51 3.91 11.79
C THR A 76 -1.17 4.61 11.62
N SER A 77 -0.10 4.03 12.16
CA SER A 77 1.27 4.54 12.03
C SER A 77 1.73 4.57 10.57
N LEU A 78 1.45 3.50 9.84
CA LEU A 78 1.71 3.39 8.40
C LEU A 78 1.00 4.51 7.63
N LEU A 79 -0.29 4.72 7.87
CA LEU A 79 -1.08 5.74 7.16
C LEU A 79 -0.59 7.16 7.45
N ILE A 80 -0.36 7.49 8.72
CA ILE A 80 0.15 8.81 9.12
C ILE A 80 1.50 9.07 8.48
N PHE A 81 2.41 8.10 8.55
CA PHE A 81 3.73 8.24 7.95
C PHE A 81 3.66 8.39 6.43
N SER A 82 2.84 7.58 5.76
CA SER A 82 2.69 7.62 4.30
C SER A 82 2.18 8.97 3.81
N VAL A 83 1.20 9.54 4.50
CA VAL A 83 0.70 10.89 4.18
C VAL A 83 1.77 11.94 4.43
N ALA A 84 2.43 11.91 5.59
CA ALA A 84 3.51 12.85 5.91
C ALA A 84 4.67 12.75 4.91
N PHE A 85 5.06 11.53 4.52
CA PHE A 85 6.12 11.27 3.55
C PHE A 85 5.76 11.80 2.16
N ALA A 86 4.52 11.56 1.70
CA ALA A 86 4.04 12.08 0.42
C ALA A 86 4.03 13.61 0.38
N LEU A 87 3.59 14.25 1.47
CA LEU A 87 3.61 15.71 1.60
C LEU A 87 5.03 16.26 1.61
N LEU A 88 5.94 15.59 2.32
CA LEU A 88 7.36 15.97 2.37
C LEU A 88 8.01 15.90 0.99
N ILE A 89 7.84 14.79 0.27
CA ILE A 89 8.36 14.64 -1.10
C ILE A 89 7.80 15.73 -2.01
N THR A 90 6.50 15.98 -1.95
CA THR A 90 5.84 17.00 -2.76
C THR A 90 6.38 18.39 -2.45
N TRP A 91 6.54 18.72 -1.18
CA TRP A 91 7.08 20.02 -0.74
C TRP A 91 8.53 20.22 -1.22
N ILE A 92 9.39 19.20 -1.09
CA ILE A 92 10.79 19.28 -1.53
C ILE A 92 10.87 19.40 -3.04
N LYS A 93 10.07 18.61 -3.78
CA LYS A 93 9.99 18.68 -5.25
C LYS A 93 9.69 20.11 -5.73
N HIS A 94 8.80 20.82 -5.05
CA HIS A 94 8.49 22.22 -5.39
C HIS A 94 9.60 23.22 -5.02
N ARG A 95 10.54 22.86 -4.17
CA ARG A 95 11.62 23.72 -3.70
C ARG A 95 12.96 23.45 -4.37
N THR A 96 13.09 22.39 -5.12
CA THR A 96 14.35 21.95 -5.74
C THR A 96 14.18 21.77 -7.25
N ALA A 97 15.28 21.97 -7.98
CA ALA A 97 15.35 21.67 -9.41
C ALA A 97 15.64 20.16 -9.67
N ALA A 98 15.78 19.36 -8.62
CA ALA A 98 16.04 17.93 -8.75
C ALA A 98 14.85 17.19 -9.38
N SER A 99 15.13 16.11 -10.09
CA SER A 99 14.07 15.25 -10.62
C SER A 99 13.25 14.62 -9.50
N ALA A 100 11.97 14.35 -9.75
CA ALA A 100 11.11 13.70 -8.76
C ALA A 100 11.71 12.37 -8.30
N ASP A 101 12.19 11.56 -9.22
CA ASP A 101 12.78 10.25 -8.92
C ASP A 101 14.05 10.37 -8.06
N THR A 102 14.86 11.39 -8.25
CA THR A 102 16.04 11.65 -7.39
C THR A 102 15.63 11.95 -5.96
N VAL A 103 14.65 12.86 -5.78
CA VAL A 103 14.13 13.19 -4.45
C VAL A 103 13.55 11.97 -3.78
N ILE A 104 12.68 11.23 -4.50
CA ILE A 104 12.05 10.01 -4.03
C ILE A 104 13.11 8.99 -3.61
N GLY A 105 14.11 8.71 -4.44
CA GLY A 105 15.15 7.71 -4.17
C GLY A 105 15.96 8.03 -2.91
N VAL A 106 16.38 9.27 -2.72
CA VAL A 106 17.15 9.70 -1.54
C VAL A 106 16.32 9.56 -0.27
N PHE A 107 15.08 10.05 -0.27
CA PHE A 107 14.22 10.00 0.91
C PHE A 107 13.75 8.59 1.22
N SER A 108 13.48 7.76 0.21
CA SER A 108 13.14 6.36 0.39
C SER A 108 14.27 5.57 1.05
N SER A 109 15.48 5.68 0.51
CA SER A 109 16.65 5.00 1.06
C SER A 109 16.92 5.42 2.51
N THR A 110 16.78 6.71 2.81
CA THR A 110 16.92 7.23 4.17
C THR A 110 15.83 6.68 5.09
N ALA A 111 14.58 6.69 4.64
CA ALA A 111 13.47 6.16 5.42
C ALA A 111 13.68 4.68 5.73
N ILE A 112 14.02 3.85 4.74
CA ILE A 112 14.28 2.42 4.95
C ILE A 112 15.40 2.22 5.97
N ALA A 113 16.53 2.94 5.84
CA ALA A 113 17.65 2.82 6.75
C ALA A 113 17.26 3.18 8.20
N VAL A 114 16.48 4.25 8.39
CA VAL A 114 15.97 4.65 9.71
C VAL A 114 15.00 3.60 10.26
N GLY A 115 14.07 3.10 9.45
CA GLY A 115 13.14 2.06 9.85
C GLY A 115 13.83 0.78 10.31
N LEU A 116 14.82 0.30 9.55
CA LEU A 116 15.62 -0.86 9.90
C LEU A 116 16.44 -0.64 11.17
N MET A 117 17.02 0.55 11.34
CA MET A 117 17.76 0.90 12.56
C MET A 117 16.87 0.84 13.81
N ILE A 118 15.68 1.44 13.74
CA ILE A 118 14.71 1.42 14.85
C ILE A 118 14.30 0.00 15.19
N MET A 119 13.93 -0.79 14.18
CA MET A 119 13.50 -2.18 14.38
C MET A 119 14.61 -3.08 14.90
N SER A 120 15.84 -2.89 14.45
CA SER A 120 17.00 -3.64 14.92
C SER A 120 17.29 -3.36 16.40
N HIS A 121 17.19 -2.10 16.82
CA HIS A 121 17.44 -1.72 18.21
C HIS A 121 16.35 -2.20 19.17
N GLY A 122 15.09 -2.20 18.73
CA GLY A 122 13.94 -2.61 19.54
C GLY A 122 13.64 -4.11 19.55
N GLY A 123 14.41 -4.95 18.84
CA GLY A 123 14.15 -6.40 18.73
C GLY A 123 12.84 -6.75 18.02
N GLY A 124 12.18 -5.76 17.41
CA GLY A 124 10.86 -5.90 16.76
C GLY A 124 10.90 -6.40 15.31
N PHE A 125 12.10 -6.60 14.75
CA PHE A 125 12.23 -6.96 13.32
C PHE A 125 11.46 -8.22 12.95
N SER A 126 11.61 -9.31 13.72
CA SER A 126 10.92 -10.56 13.46
C SER A 126 9.40 -10.45 13.57
N LYS A 127 8.89 -9.58 14.43
CA LYS A 127 7.45 -9.34 14.62
C LYS A 127 6.82 -8.61 13.44
N PHE A 128 7.55 -7.68 12.84
CA PHE A 128 7.02 -6.80 11.79
C PHE A 128 7.55 -7.13 10.39
N SER A 129 8.49 -8.07 10.25
CA SER A 129 9.02 -8.51 8.95
C SER A 129 7.94 -9.03 7.99
N PRO A 130 6.86 -9.70 8.43
CA PRO A 130 5.78 -10.09 7.53
C PRO A 130 5.08 -8.91 6.86
N LEU A 131 5.07 -7.73 7.50
CA LEU A 131 4.50 -6.51 6.92
C LEU A 131 5.38 -5.91 5.81
N LEU A 132 6.68 -6.21 5.80
CA LEU A 132 7.60 -5.85 4.72
C LEU A 132 7.42 -6.70 3.47
N ILE A 133 7.21 -8.00 3.68
CA ILE A 133 7.10 -8.99 2.62
C ILE A 133 5.67 -9.07 2.10
N GLY A 134 4.70 -8.81 2.98
CA GLY A 134 3.29 -9.05 2.75
C GLY A 134 2.92 -10.53 2.96
N ASP A 135 1.66 -10.79 3.22
CA ASP A 135 1.11 -12.14 3.35
C ASP A 135 -0.28 -12.20 2.72
N ILE A 136 -0.31 -12.56 1.45
CA ILE A 136 -1.56 -12.68 0.69
C ILE A 136 -2.45 -13.82 1.21
N LEU A 137 -1.86 -14.80 1.90
CA LEU A 137 -2.60 -15.97 2.39
C LEU A 137 -3.31 -15.72 3.73
N SER A 138 -2.95 -14.65 4.43
CA SER A 138 -3.57 -14.26 5.71
C SER A 138 -4.81 -13.38 5.55
N ILE A 139 -5.22 -13.04 4.32
CA ILE A 139 -6.35 -12.15 4.05
C ILE A 139 -7.65 -12.75 4.57
N THR A 140 -8.30 -12.01 5.47
CA THR A 140 -9.61 -12.37 6.03
C THR A 140 -10.76 -11.76 5.22
N PRO A 141 -12.00 -12.28 5.37
CA PRO A 141 -13.17 -11.65 4.78
C PRO A 141 -13.42 -10.20 5.24
N ALA A 142 -12.98 -9.86 6.46
CA ALA A 142 -13.06 -8.49 6.98
C ALA A 142 -12.08 -7.56 6.24
N ASP A 143 -10.88 -8.05 5.95
CA ASP A 143 -9.88 -7.31 5.18
C ASP A 143 -10.37 -7.05 3.75
N LEU A 144 -11.02 -8.03 3.12
CA LEU A 144 -11.65 -7.86 1.80
C LEU A 144 -12.73 -6.77 1.81
N ALA A 145 -13.57 -6.74 2.85
CA ALA A 145 -14.59 -5.70 2.97
C ALA A 145 -13.95 -4.31 3.11
N GLY A 146 -12.90 -4.20 3.93
CA GLY A 146 -12.11 -2.98 4.06
C GLY A 146 -11.47 -2.54 2.75
N LEU A 147 -10.91 -3.49 2.01
CA LEU A 147 -10.28 -3.26 0.70
C LEU A 147 -11.28 -2.71 -0.31
N VAL A 148 -12.47 -3.31 -0.43
CA VAL A 148 -13.53 -2.81 -1.33
C VAL A 148 -13.95 -1.38 -0.98
N VAL A 149 -14.03 -1.05 0.31
CA VAL A 149 -14.35 0.33 0.74
C VAL A 149 -13.25 1.30 0.32
N VAL A 150 -11.98 0.94 0.53
CA VAL A 150 -10.83 1.76 0.12
C VAL A 150 -10.81 1.93 -1.39
N ASP A 151 -10.99 0.85 -2.16
CA ASP A 151 -11.05 0.88 -3.62
C ASP A 151 -12.15 1.83 -4.11
N ALA A 152 -13.35 1.73 -3.54
CA ALA A 152 -14.46 2.60 -3.88
C ALA A 152 -14.15 4.07 -3.59
N LEU A 153 -13.56 4.38 -2.44
CA LEU A 153 -13.17 5.74 -2.07
C LEU A 153 -12.10 6.30 -3.02
N VAL A 154 -11.10 5.51 -3.37
CA VAL A 154 -10.03 5.93 -4.29
C VAL A 154 -10.59 6.13 -5.70
N LEU A 155 -11.45 5.24 -6.19
CA LEU A 155 -12.10 5.37 -7.49
C LEU A 155 -13.00 6.62 -7.56
N ILE A 156 -13.77 6.89 -6.52
CA ILE A 156 -14.58 8.12 -6.43
C ILE A 156 -13.66 9.34 -6.44
N GLY A 157 -12.61 9.35 -5.64
CA GLY A 157 -11.61 10.41 -5.63
C GLY A 157 -10.96 10.60 -7.00
N TRP A 158 -10.61 9.50 -7.66
CA TRP A 158 -10.09 9.51 -9.03
C TRP A 158 -11.04 10.20 -10.01
N VAL A 159 -12.29 9.77 -10.06
CA VAL A 159 -13.30 10.34 -10.98
C VAL A 159 -13.50 11.83 -10.74
N LEU A 160 -13.51 12.26 -9.47
CA LEU A 160 -13.69 13.67 -9.10
C LEU A 160 -12.49 14.54 -9.48
N ILE A 161 -11.26 13.99 -9.34
CA ILE A 161 -10.01 14.72 -9.61
C ILE A 161 -9.67 14.66 -11.10
N PHE A 162 -9.93 13.55 -11.76
CA PHE A 162 -9.60 13.35 -13.19
C PHE A 162 -10.25 14.40 -14.10
N ASN A 163 -11.50 14.76 -13.83
CA ASN A 163 -12.19 15.84 -14.55
C ASN A 163 -11.55 17.22 -14.37
N ARG A 164 -10.77 17.42 -13.28
CA ARG A 164 -10.05 18.69 -13.04
C ARG A 164 -8.61 18.69 -13.55
N LEU A 165 -8.05 17.51 -13.81
CA LEU A 165 -6.69 17.37 -14.36
C LEU A 165 -6.65 17.42 -15.88
N LEU A 166 -7.79 17.21 -16.56
CA LEU A 166 -7.92 17.30 -18.01
C LEU A 166 -8.36 18.70 -18.51
N LEU A 167 -8.73 19.59 -17.61
CA LEU A 167 -9.04 21.00 -17.88
C LEU A 167 -7.87 21.90 -17.49
#